data_9e4317fbc06b71d4c7c83c1973890f70
#
_entry.id   9e4317fbc06b71d4c7c83c1973890f70
#
_cell.length_a   1.000
_cell.length_b   1.000
_cell.length_c   1.000
_cell.angle_alpha   90.00
_cell.angle_beta   90.00
_cell.angle_gamma   90.00
#
_symmetry.space_group_name_H-M   'P 1'
#
loop_
_entity.id
_entity.type
_entity.pdbx_description
1 polymer ?
#
loop_
_entity_poly.entity_id
_entity_poly.type
_entity_poly.pdbx_seq_one_letter_code
_entity_poly.pdbx_strand_id
1 'polypeptide(L)'
;MQNWIETYRGTVPPWQCDVTEHFTIAYYFDRLDEAEPNFAEALGLGDLLGGAGFPRHFNVRFARELRAGSSFHVESAPIGFEGGLQLGHRFVDSTNGETVTWIEESWDMAAAPLSPERQQAITARLAIWEGPAAEERPEPTGNTGFIPTARGRVKPADLDPNGRFSLAGMVHRFTDACIQAGSAIGMDAEFMEKERRGFSTFELALRLSGALSLDEPFRIDTGIAHLGNSSLRLVHRMCHAQSGQEIARLGQYGVNLDLDARRPAKFPDDIRERATALVVPVA
;
A
#
# COMPACT_ATOMS: atom_id res chain seq x y z
N MET A 1 11.55 26.84 6.68
CA MET A 1 12.36 25.84 5.96
C MET A 1 11.53 24.57 5.92
N GLN A 2 11.40 23.95 4.77
CA GLN A 2 10.70 22.66 4.69
C GLN A 2 11.58 21.60 5.35
N ASN A 3 11.06 20.90 6.36
CA ASN A 3 11.79 19.84 7.09
C ASN A 3 11.74 18.48 6.34
N TRP A 4 11.43 18.49 5.04
CA TRP A 4 11.46 17.33 4.18
C TRP A 4 12.88 16.98 3.77
N ILE A 5 13.25 15.71 3.87
CA ILE A 5 14.58 15.17 3.58
C ILE A 5 14.45 14.25 2.37
N GLU A 6 15.26 14.44 1.33
CA GLU A 6 15.34 13.49 0.23
C GLU A 6 15.96 12.18 0.75
N THR A 7 15.22 11.09 0.66
CA THR A 7 15.57 9.78 1.22
C THR A 7 15.80 8.71 0.15
N TYR A 8 15.32 8.95 -1.08
CA TYR A 8 15.52 8.08 -2.23
C TYR A 8 15.47 8.88 -3.53
N ARG A 9 16.20 8.42 -4.56
CA ARG A 9 16.12 8.95 -5.93
C ARG A 9 16.27 7.83 -6.93
N GLY A 10 15.38 7.80 -7.95
CA GLY A 10 15.42 6.77 -8.97
C GLY A 10 14.54 7.05 -10.18
N THR A 11 14.32 5.99 -10.95
CA THR A 11 13.51 6.01 -12.17
C THR A 11 12.58 4.81 -12.19
N VAL A 12 11.59 4.85 -13.08
CA VAL A 12 10.66 3.75 -13.33
C VAL A 12 11.13 2.93 -14.52
N PRO A 13 11.69 1.73 -14.34
CA PRO A 13 12.03 0.86 -15.47
C PRO A 13 10.75 0.20 -16.04
N PRO A 14 10.73 -0.14 -17.35
CA PRO A 14 9.53 -0.68 -18.02
C PRO A 14 8.99 -1.97 -17.36
N TRP A 15 9.87 -2.83 -16.85
CA TRP A 15 9.47 -4.11 -16.21
C TRP A 15 8.86 -3.96 -14.81
N GLN A 16 8.80 -2.75 -14.27
CA GLN A 16 8.12 -2.42 -13.02
C GLN A 16 6.74 -1.77 -13.25
N CYS A 17 6.27 -1.74 -14.49
CA CYS A 17 4.94 -1.27 -14.82
C CYS A 17 3.97 -2.45 -14.96
N ASP A 18 2.72 -2.20 -14.61
CA ASP A 18 1.63 -3.16 -14.74
C ASP A 18 0.97 -3.12 -16.13
N VAL A 19 -0.07 -3.93 -16.31
CA VAL A 19 -0.85 -4.00 -17.55
C VAL A 19 -1.57 -2.71 -17.93
N THR A 20 -1.70 -1.76 -17.02
CA THR A 20 -2.27 -0.43 -17.25
C THR A 20 -1.19 0.61 -17.58
N GLU A 21 0.07 0.16 -17.75
CA GLU A 21 1.26 0.96 -18.03
C GLU A 21 1.65 1.90 -16.89
N HIS A 22 1.19 1.63 -15.68
CA HIS A 22 1.56 2.40 -14.50
C HIS A 22 2.64 1.72 -13.70
N PHE A 23 3.45 2.52 -13.00
CA PHE A 23 4.37 2.01 -12.00
C PHE A 23 3.59 1.19 -10.97
N THR A 24 3.87 -0.11 -10.89
CA THR A 24 3.10 -1.05 -10.07
C THR A 24 3.20 -0.68 -8.59
N ILE A 25 2.08 -0.72 -7.90
CA ILE A 25 1.93 -0.30 -6.49
C ILE A 25 3.01 -0.89 -5.58
N ALA A 26 3.34 -2.17 -5.74
CA ALA A 26 4.33 -2.84 -4.91
C ALA A 26 5.71 -2.19 -4.97
N TYR A 27 6.08 -1.59 -6.11
CA TYR A 27 7.38 -0.92 -6.24
C TYR A 27 7.43 0.45 -5.55
N TYR A 28 6.31 1.10 -5.25
CA TYR A 28 6.33 2.27 -4.36
C TYR A 28 6.79 1.85 -2.95
N PHE A 29 6.32 0.71 -2.48
CA PHE A 29 6.73 0.17 -1.18
C PHE A 29 8.16 -0.38 -1.20
N ASP A 30 8.63 -0.93 -2.33
CA ASP A 30 10.02 -1.31 -2.54
C ASP A 30 10.96 -0.09 -2.42
N ARG A 31 10.56 1.07 -2.97
CA ARG A 31 11.31 2.32 -2.80
C ARG A 31 11.19 2.88 -1.39
N LEU A 32 10.08 2.64 -0.70
CA LEU A 32 9.92 3.03 0.68
C LEU A 32 10.81 2.19 1.60
N ASP A 33 10.92 0.88 1.38
CA ASP A 33 11.84 -0.02 2.08
C ASP A 33 13.31 0.44 1.96
N GLU A 34 13.69 1.10 0.84
CA GLU A 34 15.01 1.72 0.65
C GLU A 34 15.09 3.12 1.30
N ALA A 35 14.02 3.90 1.29
CA ALA A 35 13.99 5.27 1.80
C ALA A 35 13.96 5.34 3.33
N GLU A 36 13.24 4.42 3.98
CA GLU A 36 13.06 4.42 5.45
C GLU A 36 14.37 4.30 6.24
N PRO A 37 15.31 3.42 5.91
CA PRO A 37 16.58 3.37 6.61
C PRO A 37 17.35 4.69 6.55
N ASN A 38 17.40 5.34 5.39
CA ASN A 38 18.06 6.64 5.21
C ASN A 38 17.37 7.72 6.06
N PHE A 39 16.05 7.68 6.13
CA PHE A 39 15.26 8.61 6.92
C PHE A 39 15.45 8.38 8.43
N ALA A 40 15.39 7.13 8.88
CA ALA A 40 15.60 6.79 10.28
C ALA A 40 17.02 7.17 10.76
N GLU A 41 18.03 6.96 9.93
CA GLU A 41 19.40 7.41 10.24
C GLU A 41 19.44 8.94 10.40
N ALA A 42 18.83 9.68 9.49
CA ALA A 42 18.77 11.14 9.54
C ALA A 42 18.05 11.67 10.79
N LEU A 43 17.10 10.91 11.34
CA LEU A 43 16.37 11.24 12.58
C LEU A 43 17.04 10.70 13.84
N GLY A 44 18.08 9.86 13.75
CA GLY A 44 18.67 9.14 14.88
C GLY A 44 17.76 8.04 15.44
N LEU A 45 16.96 7.41 14.59
CA LEU A 45 16.01 6.33 14.91
C LEU A 45 16.40 4.98 14.29
N GLY A 46 17.62 4.84 13.76
CA GLY A 46 18.06 3.62 13.07
C GLY A 46 17.99 2.36 13.93
N ASP A 47 18.15 2.50 15.25
CA ASP A 47 18.01 1.41 16.22
C ASP A 47 16.55 0.91 16.38
N LEU A 48 15.55 1.72 16.05
CA LEU A 48 14.14 1.33 16.14
C LEU A 48 13.70 0.50 14.94
N LEU A 49 14.23 0.73 13.75
CA LEU A 49 13.91 -0.05 12.55
C LEU A 49 14.36 -1.52 12.65
N GLY A 50 15.47 -1.77 13.36
CA GLY A 50 15.97 -3.13 13.61
C GLY A 50 15.28 -3.85 14.77
N GLY A 51 14.45 -3.16 15.55
CA GLY A 51 13.80 -3.69 16.75
C GLY A 51 12.55 -4.54 16.46
N ALA A 52 11.79 -4.85 17.51
CA ALA A 52 10.50 -5.52 17.38
C ALA A 52 9.61 -4.72 16.44
N GLY A 53 9.01 -5.39 15.46
CA GLY A 53 8.09 -4.74 14.51
C GLY A 53 6.97 -4.05 15.27
N PHE A 54 6.87 -2.75 15.12
CA PHE A 54 5.72 -2.01 15.59
C PHE A 54 4.53 -2.32 14.69
N PRO A 55 3.28 -2.35 15.22
CA PRO A 55 2.12 -2.20 14.37
C PRO A 55 2.27 -0.91 13.56
N ARG A 56 2.13 -1.03 12.25
CA ARG A 56 2.31 0.08 11.31
C ARG A 56 1.07 0.23 10.44
N HIS A 57 0.71 1.48 10.19
CA HIS A 57 -0.40 1.80 9.30
C HIS A 57 0.12 2.72 8.20
N PHE A 58 -0.35 2.48 6.97
CA PHE A 58 -0.04 3.30 5.82
C PHE A 58 -1.32 3.76 5.17
N ASN A 59 -1.44 5.06 4.93
CA ASN A 59 -2.47 5.65 4.08
C ASN A 59 -1.78 6.22 2.85
N VAL A 60 -2.15 5.73 1.67
CA VAL A 60 -1.51 6.10 0.40
C VAL A 60 -2.53 6.75 -0.51
N ARG A 61 -2.13 7.85 -1.14
CA ARG A 61 -2.89 8.53 -2.19
C ARG A 61 -2.04 8.66 -3.45
N PHE A 62 -2.48 8.03 -4.52
CA PHE A 62 -1.90 8.17 -5.85
C PHE A 62 -2.58 9.34 -6.55
N ALA A 63 -1.93 10.51 -6.56
CA ALA A 63 -2.47 11.72 -7.16
C ALA A 63 -2.22 11.77 -8.68
N ARG A 64 -1.10 11.19 -9.12
CA ARG A 64 -0.70 11.08 -10.53
C ARG A 64 -0.02 9.76 -10.79
N GLU A 65 -0.02 9.35 -12.05
CA GLU A 65 0.60 8.11 -12.50
C GLU A 65 2.09 8.34 -12.80
N LEU A 66 2.96 7.49 -12.25
CA LEU A 66 4.31 7.30 -12.75
C LEU A 66 4.30 6.18 -13.80
N ARG A 67 5.11 6.32 -14.84
CA ARG A 67 5.20 5.40 -15.98
C ARG A 67 6.64 5.07 -16.30
N ALA A 68 6.85 4.07 -17.16
CA ALA A 68 8.18 3.75 -17.67
C ALA A 68 8.92 4.98 -18.19
N GLY A 69 10.13 5.20 -17.70
CA GLY A 69 10.97 6.36 -18.00
C GLY A 69 10.76 7.57 -17.10
N SER A 70 9.76 7.59 -16.21
CA SER A 70 9.62 8.65 -15.21
C SER A 70 10.83 8.67 -14.26
N SER A 71 11.30 9.87 -13.92
CA SER A 71 12.32 10.10 -12.90
C SER A 71 11.67 10.70 -11.68
N PHE A 72 11.97 10.19 -10.50
CA PHE A 72 11.38 10.66 -9.25
C PHE A 72 12.35 10.60 -8.08
N HIS A 73 12.02 11.27 -7.01
CA HIS A 73 12.66 11.12 -5.71
C HIS A 73 11.62 11.00 -4.60
N VAL A 74 12.03 10.47 -3.47
CA VAL A 74 11.19 10.40 -2.26
C VAL A 74 11.73 11.38 -1.24
N GLU A 75 10.84 12.18 -0.71
CA GLU A 75 11.13 13.04 0.44
C GLU A 75 10.33 12.55 1.64
N SER A 76 10.96 12.52 2.80
CA SER A 76 10.39 12.02 4.05
C SER A 76 10.52 13.05 5.16
N ALA A 77 9.54 13.11 6.06
CA ALA A 77 9.55 13.98 7.22
C ALA A 77 8.70 13.40 8.37
N PRO A 78 9.04 13.67 9.64
CA PRO A 78 8.08 13.47 10.72
C PRO A 78 6.98 14.52 10.60
N ILE A 79 5.71 14.13 10.80
CA ILE A 79 4.54 15.00 10.61
C ILE A 79 3.68 15.13 11.87
N GLY A 80 3.87 14.26 12.86
CA GLY A 80 3.10 14.32 14.11
C GLY A 80 3.34 13.16 15.06
N PHE A 81 2.54 13.14 16.12
CA PHE A 81 2.57 12.11 17.17
C PHE A 81 1.16 11.64 17.57
N GLU A 82 0.14 11.87 16.78
CA GLU A 82 -1.22 11.45 17.10
C GLU A 82 -1.36 9.92 16.97
N GLY A 83 -1.59 9.24 18.08
CA GLY A 83 -1.68 7.78 18.13
C GLY A 83 -0.35 7.03 17.95
N GLY A 84 0.79 7.74 17.98
CA GLY A 84 2.13 7.21 17.77
C GLY A 84 3.00 8.18 16.98
N LEU A 85 4.14 7.73 16.49
CA LEU A 85 4.96 8.56 15.60
C LEU A 85 4.36 8.54 14.18
N GLN A 86 4.06 9.73 13.66
CA GLN A 86 3.56 9.89 12.29
C GLN A 86 4.65 10.39 11.36
N LEU A 87 4.80 9.71 10.25
CA LEU A 87 5.78 9.99 9.20
C LEU A 87 5.05 10.29 7.89
N GLY A 88 5.55 11.23 7.14
CA GLY A 88 5.07 11.54 5.80
C GLY A 88 6.15 11.20 4.77
N HIS A 89 5.75 10.59 3.67
CA HIS A 89 6.60 10.35 2.51
C HIS A 89 5.88 10.88 1.26
N ARG A 90 6.61 11.59 0.41
CA ARG A 90 6.07 12.05 -0.87
C ARG A 90 6.99 11.66 -2.01
N PHE A 91 6.40 11.03 -3.01
CA PHE A 91 7.07 10.75 -4.29
C PHE A 91 6.89 11.97 -5.16
N VAL A 92 7.99 12.55 -5.59
CA VAL A 92 8.02 13.79 -6.36
C VAL A 92 8.58 13.50 -7.73
N ASP A 93 7.86 13.89 -8.79
CA ASP A 93 8.37 13.85 -10.16
C ASP A 93 9.55 14.82 -10.26
N SER A 94 10.75 14.28 -10.54
CA SER A 94 11.99 15.06 -10.58
C SER A 94 12.06 16.02 -11.77
N THR A 95 11.15 15.90 -12.75
CA THR A 95 11.16 16.75 -13.95
C THR A 95 10.40 18.05 -13.75
N ASN A 96 9.37 18.06 -12.90
CA ASN A 96 8.49 19.22 -12.69
C ASN A 96 8.29 19.61 -11.22
N GLY A 97 8.76 18.78 -10.26
CA GLY A 97 8.61 19.02 -8.82
C GLY A 97 7.21 18.76 -8.26
N GLU A 98 6.31 18.13 -9.03
CA GLU A 98 4.97 17.79 -8.56
C GLU A 98 4.98 16.51 -7.71
N THR A 99 4.27 16.53 -6.58
CA THR A 99 4.05 15.32 -5.79
C THR A 99 3.04 14.42 -6.50
N VAL A 100 3.46 13.20 -6.81
CA VAL A 100 2.66 12.19 -7.52
C VAL A 100 2.01 11.18 -6.59
N THR A 101 2.63 10.92 -5.42
CA THR A 101 2.09 10.00 -4.41
C THR A 101 2.41 10.51 -3.03
N TRP A 102 1.41 10.44 -2.16
CA TRP A 102 1.51 10.74 -0.73
C TRP A 102 1.37 9.47 0.08
N ILE A 103 2.23 9.26 1.05
CA ILE A 103 2.18 8.17 2.01
C ILE A 103 2.26 8.76 3.40
N GLU A 104 1.22 8.56 4.19
CA GLU A 104 1.22 8.80 5.62
C GLU A 104 1.44 7.46 6.32
N GLU A 105 2.44 7.38 7.15
CA GLU A 105 2.76 6.21 7.94
C GLU A 105 2.63 6.52 9.43
N SER A 106 2.05 5.59 10.19
CA SER A 106 1.94 5.68 11.65
C SER A 106 2.62 4.48 12.29
N TRP A 107 3.47 4.73 13.27
CA TRP A 107 4.11 3.72 14.11
C TRP A 107 3.44 3.70 15.48
N ASP A 108 2.83 2.58 15.87
CA ASP A 108 2.35 2.38 17.23
C ASP A 108 3.54 2.16 18.16
N MET A 109 3.90 3.18 18.91
CA MET A 109 5.03 3.20 19.83
C MET A 109 4.67 2.80 21.26
N ALA A 110 3.46 2.29 21.51
CA ALA A 110 3.01 1.97 22.87
C ALA A 110 3.91 0.96 23.59
N ALA A 111 4.45 -0.02 22.86
CA ALA A 111 5.35 -1.05 23.42
C ALA A 111 6.81 -0.56 23.60
N ALA A 112 7.23 0.49 22.90
CA ALA A 112 8.57 1.07 22.99
C ALA A 112 8.51 2.59 22.78
N PRO A 113 8.06 3.34 23.81
CA PRO A 113 7.90 4.79 23.70
C PRO A 113 9.24 5.50 23.50
N LEU A 114 9.21 6.57 22.71
CA LEU A 114 10.39 7.44 22.52
C LEU A 114 10.78 8.10 23.83
N SER A 115 12.08 8.23 24.07
CA SER A 115 12.56 9.06 25.18
C SER A 115 12.16 10.52 24.97
N PRO A 116 12.00 11.32 26.05
CA PRO A 116 11.68 12.75 25.95
C PRO A 116 12.64 13.52 25.04
N GLU A 117 13.94 13.19 25.10
CA GLU A 117 14.98 13.82 24.29
C GLU A 117 14.79 13.54 22.80
N ARG A 118 14.48 12.27 22.44
CA ARG A 118 14.18 11.87 21.06
C ARG A 118 12.90 12.53 20.56
N GLN A 119 11.85 12.54 21.39
CA GLN A 119 10.60 13.19 21.04
C GLN A 119 10.80 14.69 20.80
N GLN A 120 11.58 15.37 21.63
CA GLN A 120 11.93 16.79 21.43
C GLN A 120 12.74 17.01 20.14
N ALA A 121 13.72 16.15 19.86
CA ALA A 121 14.52 16.23 18.63
C ALA A 121 13.68 16.05 17.36
N ILE A 122 12.72 15.11 17.37
CA ILE A 122 11.78 14.89 16.26
C ILE A 122 10.81 16.09 16.15
N THR A 123 10.27 16.58 17.27
CA THR A 123 9.37 17.73 17.28
C THR A 123 9.97 18.96 16.61
N ALA A 124 11.28 19.19 16.82
CA ALA A 124 12.00 20.30 16.18
C ALA A 124 12.12 20.14 14.64
N ARG A 125 11.83 18.96 14.11
CA ARG A 125 11.92 18.59 12.68
C ARG A 125 10.57 18.32 12.04
N LEU A 126 9.46 18.54 12.73
CA LEU A 126 8.14 18.33 12.17
C LEU A 126 7.94 19.15 10.90
N ALA A 127 7.47 18.52 9.85
CA ALA A 127 7.01 19.18 8.64
C ALA A 127 5.49 19.38 8.68
N ILE A 128 5.00 20.34 7.90
CA ILE A 128 3.57 20.49 7.67
C ILE A 128 3.16 19.43 6.67
N TRP A 129 2.15 18.64 7.02
CA TRP A 129 1.51 17.72 6.09
C TRP A 129 0.63 18.48 5.10
N GLU A 130 0.96 18.41 3.83
CA GLU A 130 0.22 19.04 2.73
C GLU A 130 -0.55 18.01 1.88
N GLY A 131 -0.40 16.72 2.23
CA GLY A 131 -1.09 15.62 1.56
C GLY A 131 -2.57 15.55 1.93
N PRO A 132 -3.34 14.75 1.20
CA PRO A 132 -4.75 14.50 1.52
C PRO A 132 -4.88 13.89 2.92
N ALA A 133 -5.93 14.27 3.64
CA ALA A 133 -6.26 13.60 4.89
C ALA A 133 -6.65 12.14 4.64
N ALA A 134 -6.27 11.26 5.56
CA ALA A 134 -6.74 9.88 5.56
C ALA A 134 -8.26 9.86 5.74
N GLU A 135 -8.95 9.08 4.93
CA GLU A 135 -10.39 8.89 5.06
C GLU A 135 -10.67 7.57 5.78
N GLU A 136 -11.42 7.64 6.87
CA GLU A 136 -11.95 6.45 7.50
C GLU A 136 -12.94 5.78 6.56
N ARG A 137 -12.74 4.49 6.32
CA ARG A 137 -13.61 3.69 5.47
C ARG A 137 -14.26 2.59 6.32
N PRO A 138 -15.55 2.28 6.09
CA PRO A 138 -16.21 1.15 6.75
C PRO A 138 -15.40 -0.13 6.57
N GLU A 139 -15.22 -0.89 7.67
CA GLU A 139 -14.43 -2.12 7.66
C GLU A 139 -15.34 -3.37 7.67
N PRO A 140 -14.89 -4.49 7.06
CA PRO A 140 -15.64 -5.74 7.11
C PRO A 140 -15.88 -6.22 8.53
N THR A 141 -17.14 -6.59 8.85
CA THR A 141 -17.55 -7.03 10.19
C THR A 141 -17.40 -8.52 10.44
N GLY A 142 -16.88 -9.28 9.47
CA GLY A 142 -16.72 -10.74 9.59
C GLY A 142 -15.94 -11.34 8.44
N ASN A 143 -16.13 -12.66 8.25
CA ASN A 143 -15.40 -13.42 7.22
C ASN A 143 -16.31 -13.81 6.03
N THR A 144 -17.59 -13.52 6.07
CA THR A 144 -18.55 -13.89 5.03
C THR A 144 -18.26 -13.07 3.75
N GLY A 145 -18.30 -13.73 2.59
CA GLY A 145 -18.08 -13.09 1.28
C GLY A 145 -16.62 -12.98 0.86
N PHE A 146 -15.67 -13.34 1.72
CA PHE A 146 -14.26 -13.43 1.32
C PHE A 146 -13.99 -14.69 0.50
N ILE A 147 -13.20 -14.56 -0.56
CA ILE A 147 -12.71 -15.67 -1.38
C ILE A 147 -11.19 -15.80 -1.26
N PRO A 148 -10.62 -17.01 -1.36
CA PRO A 148 -9.17 -17.20 -1.39
C PRO A 148 -8.59 -16.63 -2.69
N THR A 149 -7.60 -15.74 -2.58
CA THR A 149 -7.00 -15.03 -3.73
C THR A 149 -5.50 -15.20 -3.84
N ALA A 150 -4.80 -15.58 -2.76
CA ALA A 150 -3.39 -15.95 -2.83
C ALA A 150 -3.02 -16.94 -1.72
N ARG A 151 -2.01 -17.76 -1.98
CA ARG A 151 -1.41 -18.67 -1.02
C ARG A 151 0.05 -18.93 -1.37
N GLY A 152 0.92 -18.96 -0.36
CA GLY A 152 2.34 -19.20 -0.59
C GLY A 152 3.13 -19.34 0.69
N ARG A 153 4.44 -19.22 0.55
CA ARG A 153 5.41 -19.16 1.65
C ARG A 153 6.34 -17.98 1.44
N VAL A 154 6.83 -17.42 2.53
CA VAL A 154 7.85 -16.36 2.51
C VAL A 154 9.15 -16.91 1.96
N LYS A 155 9.69 -16.28 0.92
CA LYS A 155 10.94 -16.67 0.25
C LYS A 155 12.10 -15.79 0.72
N PRO A 156 13.35 -16.20 0.54
CA PRO A 156 14.51 -15.36 0.88
C PRO A 156 14.49 -13.97 0.21
N ALA A 157 14.00 -13.89 -1.04
CA ALA A 157 13.88 -12.61 -1.77
C ALA A 157 12.76 -11.70 -1.25
N ASP A 158 11.89 -12.20 -0.40
CA ASP A 158 10.78 -11.45 0.19
C ASP A 158 11.17 -10.88 1.58
N LEU A 159 12.39 -11.11 2.07
CA LEU A 159 12.78 -10.73 3.43
C LEU A 159 13.38 -9.32 3.49
N ASP A 160 13.10 -8.65 4.61
CA ASP A 160 13.83 -7.45 5.03
C ASP A 160 15.22 -7.81 5.61
N PRO A 161 16.10 -6.83 5.87
CA PRO A 161 17.41 -7.08 6.49
C PRO A 161 17.35 -7.76 7.87
N ASN A 162 16.20 -7.77 8.52
CA ASN A 162 15.98 -8.39 9.83
C ASN A 162 15.41 -9.83 9.72
N GLY A 163 15.30 -10.36 8.49
CA GLY A 163 14.82 -11.71 8.23
C GLY A 163 13.29 -11.87 8.34
N ARG A 164 12.53 -10.79 8.26
CA ARG A 164 11.06 -10.78 8.27
C ARG A 164 10.52 -10.53 6.88
N PHE A 165 9.28 -10.92 6.63
CA PHE A 165 8.58 -10.60 5.40
C PHE A 165 8.54 -9.07 5.21
N SER A 166 9.19 -8.57 4.16
CA SER A 166 9.32 -7.14 3.88
C SER A 166 7.98 -6.51 3.51
N LEU A 167 7.89 -5.22 3.67
CA LEU A 167 6.72 -4.44 3.28
C LEU A 167 6.43 -4.60 1.78
N ALA A 168 7.44 -4.42 0.92
CA ALA A 168 7.33 -4.62 -0.51
C ALA A 168 6.92 -6.07 -0.86
N GLY A 169 7.52 -7.07 -0.23
CA GLY A 169 7.17 -8.48 -0.42
C GLY A 169 5.69 -8.75 -0.12
N MET A 170 5.15 -8.22 0.96
CA MET A 170 3.71 -8.33 1.28
C MET A 170 2.83 -7.65 0.22
N VAL A 171 3.20 -6.44 -0.22
CA VAL A 171 2.39 -5.71 -1.21
C VAL A 171 2.44 -6.37 -2.58
N HIS A 172 3.53 -7.02 -2.96
CA HIS A 172 3.56 -7.88 -4.16
C HIS A 172 2.52 -9.01 -4.06
N ARG A 173 2.35 -9.65 -2.89
CA ARG A 173 1.33 -10.70 -2.71
C ARG A 173 -0.09 -10.14 -2.72
N PHE A 174 -0.29 -8.92 -2.24
CA PHE A 174 -1.58 -8.23 -2.39
C PHE A 174 -1.87 -7.86 -3.85
N THR A 175 -0.85 -7.56 -4.66
CA THR A 175 -1.01 -7.38 -6.11
C THR A 175 -1.51 -8.68 -6.78
N ASP A 176 -0.90 -9.83 -6.45
CA ASP A 176 -1.37 -11.14 -6.92
C ASP A 176 -2.85 -11.36 -6.53
N ALA A 177 -3.20 -11.05 -5.27
CA ALA A 177 -4.56 -11.20 -4.76
C ALA A 177 -5.56 -10.27 -5.45
N CYS A 178 -5.17 -9.04 -5.78
CA CYS A 178 -5.99 -8.09 -6.53
C CYS A 178 -6.33 -8.63 -7.93
N ILE A 179 -5.33 -9.15 -8.66
CA ILE A 179 -5.53 -9.73 -9.99
C ILE A 179 -6.47 -10.96 -9.92
N GLN A 180 -6.28 -11.84 -8.92
CA GLN A 180 -7.15 -12.99 -8.72
C GLN A 180 -8.60 -12.58 -8.39
N ALA A 181 -8.78 -11.56 -7.55
CA ALA A 181 -10.11 -11.03 -7.24
C ALA A 181 -10.77 -10.41 -8.47
N GLY A 182 -10.01 -9.67 -9.29
CA GLY A 182 -10.45 -9.14 -10.58
C GLY A 182 -10.91 -10.24 -11.51
N SER A 183 -10.11 -11.29 -11.68
CA SER A 183 -10.45 -12.46 -12.51
C SER A 183 -11.73 -13.17 -12.04
N ALA A 184 -11.93 -13.28 -10.71
CA ALA A 184 -13.13 -13.92 -10.14
C ALA A 184 -14.43 -13.18 -10.50
N ILE A 185 -14.37 -11.88 -10.75
CA ILE A 185 -15.52 -11.09 -11.22
C ILE A 185 -15.54 -10.86 -12.74
N GLY A 186 -14.55 -11.40 -13.48
CA GLY A 186 -14.46 -11.30 -14.93
C GLY A 186 -13.68 -10.10 -15.45
N MET A 187 -12.94 -9.42 -14.59
CA MET A 187 -11.92 -8.43 -15.01
C MET A 187 -10.57 -9.13 -15.20
N ASP A 188 -10.54 -10.09 -16.08
CA ASP A 188 -9.35 -10.89 -16.41
C ASP A 188 -8.54 -10.30 -17.57
N ALA A 189 -7.52 -11.02 -18.02
CA ALA A 189 -6.64 -10.56 -19.09
C ALA A 189 -7.39 -10.39 -20.43
N GLU A 190 -8.37 -11.26 -20.73
CA GLU A 190 -9.18 -11.15 -21.95
C GLU A 190 -10.06 -9.90 -21.93
N PHE A 191 -10.71 -9.64 -20.78
CA PHE A 191 -11.47 -8.41 -20.58
C PHE A 191 -10.60 -7.16 -20.75
N MET A 192 -9.41 -7.14 -20.14
CA MET A 192 -8.52 -6.00 -20.21
C MET A 192 -8.04 -5.73 -21.65
N GLU A 193 -7.71 -6.79 -22.38
CA GLU A 193 -7.27 -6.69 -23.79
C GLU A 193 -8.42 -6.20 -24.70
N LYS A 194 -9.59 -6.84 -24.60
CA LYS A 194 -10.73 -6.59 -25.46
C LYS A 194 -11.42 -5.26 -25.20
N GLU A 195 -11.66 -4.94 -23.94
CA GLU A 195 -12.40 -3.74 -23.54
C GLU A 195 -11.49 -2.53 -23.30
N ARG A 196 -10.18 -2.73 -23.33
CA ARG A 196 -9.18 -1.69 -23.01
C ARG A 196 -9.48 -1.01 -21.67
N ARG A 197 -9.79 -1.82 -20.65
CA ARG A 197 -10.14 -1.39 -19.30
C ARG A 197 -9.33 -2.14 -18.25
N GLY A 198 -9.00 -1.46 -17.15
CA GLY A 198 -8.28 -2.05 -16.05
C GLY A 198 -8.67 -1.42 -14.71
N PHE A 199 -8.28 -2.05 -13.61
CA PHE A 199 -8.49 -1.52 -12.27
C PHE A 199 -7.33 -0.60 -11.91
N SER A 200 -7.61 0.71 -11.78
CA SER A 200 -6.63 1.71 -11.36
C SER A 200 -6.90 2.14 -9.93
N THR A 201 -5.91 1.94 -9.07
CA THR A 201 -5.96 2.27 -7.64
C THR A 201 -5.56 3.72 -7.42
N PHE A 202 -6.33 4.44 -6.61
CA PHE A 202 -6.02 5.81 -6.20
C PHE A 202 -5.83 5.96 -4.69
N GLU A 203 -6.24 4.95 -3.91
CA GLU A 203 -6.11 4.95 -2.45
C GLU A 203 -5.78 3.56 -1.93
N LEU A 204 -4.84 3.51 -0.97
CA LEU A 204 -4.56 2.33 -0.17
C LEU A 204 -4.58 2.65 1.32
N ALA A 205 -5.07 1.70 2.11
CA ALA A 205 -4.90 1.68 3.55
C ALA A 205 -4.32 0.30 3.95
N LEU A 206 -3.05 0.27 4.37
CA LEU A 206 -2.37 -0.96 4.78
C LEU A 206 -2.16 -0.94 6.29
N ARG A 207 -2.58 -2.00 6.97
CA ARG A 207 -2.35 -2.22 8.40
C ARG A 207 -1.50 -3.47 8.59
N LEU A 208 -0.38 -3.34 9.29
CA LEU A 208 0.48 -4.44 9.68
C LEU A 208 0.25 -4.73 11.16
N SER A 209 -0.19 -5.95 11.48
CA SER A 209 -0.51 -6.40 12.84
C SER A 209 0.36 -7.57 13.30
N GLY A 210 1.18 -8.11 12.42
CA GLY A 210 2.08 -9.23 12.71
C GLY A 210 3.24 -9.29 11.74
N ALA A 211 4.08 -10.31 11.89
CA ALA A 211 5.20 -10.57 11.00
C ALA A 211 5.23 -12.05 10.62
N LEU A 212 5.80 -12.36 9.48
CA LEU A 212 6.15 -13.71 9.04
C LEU A 212 7.64 -13.77 8.77
N SER A 213 8.22 -14.91 9.07
CA SER A 213 9.62 -15.25 8.83
C SER A 213 9.79 -16.14 7.60
N LEU A 214 11.05 -16.42 7.24
CA LEU A 214 11.38 -17.34 6.16
C LEU A 214 10.59 -18.65 6.26
N ASP A 215 10.08 -19.09 5.11
CA ASP A 215 9.34 -20.36 4.92
C ASP A 215 8.00 -20.47 5.68
N GLU A 216 7.57 -19.43 6.40
CA GLU A 216 6.24 -19.43 6.99
C GLU A 216 5.15 -19.33 5.92
N PRO A 217 4.06 -20.15 6.06
CA PRO A 217 3.00 -20.17 5.07
C PRO A 217 2.00 -19.05 5.29
N PHE A 218 1.59 -18.36 4.21
CA PHE A 218 0.53 -17.37 4.22
C PHE A 218 -0.62 -17.75 3.29
N ARG A 219 -1.78 -17.15 3.55
CA ARG A 219 -2.91 -17.07 2.62
C ARG A 219 -3.45 -15.64 2.61
N ILE A 220 -4.06 -15.26 1.48
CA ILE A 220 -4.80 -13.99 1.36
C ILE A 220 -6.21 -14.33 0.91
N ASP A 221 -7.17 -13.80 1.66
CA ASP A 221 -8.59 -13.83 1.33
C ASP A 221 -9.04 -12.41 0.99
N THR A 222 -9.85 -12.24 -0.07
CA THR A 222 -10.29 -10.93 -0.56
C THR A 222 -11.81 -10.85 -0.62
N GLY A 223 -12.35 -9.70 -0.18
CA GLY A 223 -13.76 -9.35 -0.30
C GLY A 223 -13.94 -7.94 -0.87
N ILE A 224 -15.14 -7.63 -1.33
CA ILE A 224 -15.52 -6.31 -1.86
C ILE A 224 -16.22 -5.54 -0.76
N ALA A 225 -15.60 -4.48 -0.24
CA ALA A 225 -16.17 -3.64 0.81
C ALA A 225 -16.99 -2.45 0.27
N HIS A 226 -16.84 -2.13 -1.02
CA HIS A 226 -17.65 -1.13 -1.71
C HIS A 226 -17.73 -1.45 -3.20
N LEU A 227 -18.92 -1.32 -3.77
CA LEU A 227 -19.19 -1.47 -5.21
C LEU A 227 -20.03 -0.29 -5.70
N GLY A 228 -19.36 0.67 -6.34
CA GLY A 228 -19.99 1.82 -7.02
C GLY A 228 -20.31 1.52 -8.49
N ASN A 229 -20.64 2.55 -9.25
CA ASN A 229 -20.87 2.41 -10.69
C ASN A 229 -19.60 2.15 -11.49
N SER A 230 -18.51 2.82 -11.09
CA SER A 230 -17.18 2.72 -11.70
C SER A 230 -16.07 2.54 -10.67
N SER A 231 -16.39 2.48 -9.38
CA SER A 231 -15.44 2.36 -8.28
C SER A 231 -15.64 1.06 -7.51
N LEU A 232 -14.54 0.55 -6.98
CA LEU A 232 -14.49 -0.69 -6.21
C LEU A 232 -13.51 -0.53 -5.06
N ARG A 233 -13.87 -0.99 -3.86
CA ARG A 233 -12.95 -1.15 -2.75
C ARG A 233 -12.80 -2.64 -2.44
N LEU A 234 -11.61 -3.16 -2.66
CA LEU A 234 -11.19 -4.47 -2.20
C LEU A 234 -10.65 -4.39 -0.79
N VAL A 235 -10.90 -5.41 0.01
CA VAL A 235 -10.23 -5.63 1.29
C VAL A 235 -9.57 -7.00 1.23
N HIS A 236 -8.26 -7.00 1.36
CA HIS A 236 -7.41 -8.20 1.39
C HIS A 236 -6.97 -8.47 2.82
N ARG A 237 -7.03 -9.71 3.25
CA ARG A 237 -6.60 -10.17 4.58
C ARG A 237 -5.50 -11.20 4.41
N MET A 238 -4.28 -10.86 4.77
CA MET A 238 -3.17 -11.81 4.82
C MET A 238 -3.12 -12.44 6.19
N CYS A 239 -3.21 -13.77 6.23
CA CYS A 239 -3.15 -14.54 7.47
C CYS A 239 -2.03 -15.59 7.39
N HIS A 240 -1.44 -15.92 8.54
CA HIS A 240 -0.63 -17.14 8.66
C HIS A 240 -1.53 -18.34 8.33
N ALA A 241 -1.14 -19.18 7.36
CA ALA A 241 -2.05 -20.15 6.76
C ALA A 241 -2.48 -21.28 7.71
N GLN A 242 -1.69 -21.58 8.75
CA GLN A 242 -1.99 -22.65 9.71
C GLN A 242 -2.73 -22.12 10.94
N SER A 243 -2.24 -21.03 11.55
CA SER A 243 -2.85 -20.48 12.78
C SER A 243 -4.11 -19.64 12.50
N GLY A 244 -4.23 -19.07 11.30
CA GLY A 244 -5.28 -18.13 10.97
C GLY A 244 -5.06 -16.72 11.52
N GLN A 245 -3.95 -16.47 12.21
CA GLN A 245 -3.60 -15.14 12.71
C GLN A 245 -3.48 -14.15 11.54
N GLU A 246 -4.19 -13.03 11.62
CA GLU A 246 -4.06 -11.94 10.64
C GLU A 246 -2.71 -11.24 10.83
N ILE A 247 -1.97 -11.10 9.75
CA ILE A 247 -0.64 -10.49 9.70
C ILE A 247 -0.71 -9.10 9.11
N ALA A 248 -1.51 -8.94 8.07
CA ALA A 248 -1.71 -7.66 7.41
C ALA A 248 -3.10 -7.58 6.78
N ARG A 249 -3.62 -6.36 6.67
CA ARG A 249 -4.85 -6.04 5.97
C ARG A 249 -4.62 -4.87 5.02
N LEU A 250 -5.04 -5.03 3.77
CA LEU A 250 -4.98 -3.97 2.76
C LEU A 250 -6.38 -3.62 2.27
N GLY A 251 -6.79 -2.36 2.48
CA GLY A 251 -7.90 -1.75 1.77
C GLY A 251 -7.39 -1.09 0.49
N GLN A 252 -7.92 -1.49 -0.66
CA GLN A 252 -7.51 -0.97 -1.97
C GLN A 252 -8.72 -0.38 -2.68
N TYR A 253 -8.73 0.94 -2.89
CA TYR A 253 -9.80 1.65 -3.53
C TYR A 253 -9.37 2.15 -4.91
N GLY A 254 -10.14 1.81 -5.93
CA GLY A 254 -9.83 2.15 -7.30
C GLY A 254 -11.06 2.28 -8.18
N VAL A 255 -10.80 2.50 -9.45
CA VAL A 255 -11.82 2.64 -10.48
C VAL A 255 -11.58 1.69 -11.64
N ASN A 256 -12.63 1.28 -12.30
CA ASN A 256 -12.57 0.71 -13.64
C ASN A 256 -12.15 1.83 -14.60
N LEU A 257 -10.90 1.82 -15.03
CA LEU A 257 -10.29 2.85 -15.86
C LEU A 257 -10.42 2.45 -17.33
N ASP A 258 -10.95 3.36 -18.15
CA ASP A 258 -10.81 3.30 -19.60
C ASP A 258 -9.37 3.74 -19.96
N LEU A 259 -8.58 2.80 -20.48
CA LEU A 259 -7.15 3.02 -20.74
C LEU A 259 -6.87 3.97 -21.90
N ASP A 260 -7.81 4.10 -22.83
CA ASP A 260 -7.68 4.99 -23.98
C ASP A 260 -8.16 6.41 -23.63
N ALA A 261 -9.33 6.53 -22.98
CA ALA A 261 -9.87 7.81 -22.56
C ALA A 261 -9.29 8.36 -21.25
N ARG A 262 -8.55 7.53 -20.48
CA ARG A 262 -7.92 7.84 -19.17
C ARG A 262 -8.90 8.43 -18.15
N ARG A 263 -10.09 7.84 -18.07
CA ARG A 263 -11.16 8.25 -17.16
C ARG A 263 -11.93 7.04 -16.63
N PRO A 264 -12.60 7.17 -15.47
CA PRO A 264 -13.43 6.10 -14.94
C PRO A 264 -14.56 5.72 -15.92
N ALA A 265 -14.77 4.43 -16.09
CA ALA A 265 -15.83 3.85 -16.90
C ALA A 265 -16.74 2.97 -16.03
N LYS A 266 -18.02 2.87 -16.36
CA LYS A 266 -18.96 2.00 -15.66
C LYS A 266 -18.54 0.54 -15.80
N PHE A 267 -18.74 -0.24 -14.74
CA PHE A 267 -18.62 -1.69 -14.85
C PHE A 267 -19.71 -2.23 -15.78
N PRO A 268 -19.41 -3.19 -16.66
CA PRO A 268 -20.42 -3.98 -17.37
C PRO A 268 -21.36 -4.68 -16.38
N ASP A 269 -22.62 -4.89 -16.79
CA ASP A 269 -23.65 -5.44 -15.91
C ASP A 269 -23.30 -6.83 -15.39
N ASP A 270 -22.70 -7.68 -16.21
CA ASP A 270 -22.28 -9.04 -15.86
C ASP A 270 -21.11 -9.05 -14.83
N ILE A 271 -20.16 -8.11 -14.95
CA ILE A 271 -19.08 -7.93 -13.95
C ILE A 271 -19.70 -7.43 -12.65
N ARG A 272 -20.62 -6.47 -12.73
CA ARG A 272 -21.31 -5.93 -11.57
C ARG A 272 -22.11 -7.00 -10.82
N GLU A 273 -22.79 -7.87 -11.53
CA GLU A 273 -23.52 -8.99 -10.95
C GLU A 273 -22.59 -9.94 -10.20
N ARG A 274 -21.48 -10.36 -10.82
CA ARG A 274 -20.46 -11.21 -10.18
C ARG A 274 -19.82 -10.53 -8.97
N ALA A 275 -19.50 -9.24 -9.09
CA ALA A 275 -18.92 -8.47 -7.99
C ALA A 275 -19.88 -8.36 -6.80
N THR A 276 -21.19 -8.25 -7.04
CA THR A 276 -22.20 -8.17 -5.98
C THR A 276 -22.20 -9.41 -5.08
N ALA A 277 -21.90 -10.59 -5.65
CA ALA A 277 -21.82 -11.84 -4.88
C ALA A 277 -20.62 -11.88 -3.90
N LEU A 278 -19.62 -11.02 -4.10
CA LEU A 278 -18.41 -10.91 -3.25
C LEU A 278 -18.45 -9.70 -2.32
N VAL A 279 -19.57 -8.97 -2.25
CA VAL A 279 -19.72 -7.84 -1.31
C VAL A 279 -19.80 -8.37 0.11
N VAL A 280 -18.90 -7.87 0.95
CA VAL A 280 -18.84 -8.23 2.38
C VAL A 280 -19.61 -7.23 3.23
N PRO A 281 -20.23 -7.66 4.35
CA PRO A 281 -20.82 -6.75 5.31
C PRO A 281 -19.78 -5.82 5.92
N VAL A 282 -20.09 -4.53 6.03
CA VAL A 282 -19.19 -3.49 6.60
C VAL A 282 -19.92 -2.71 7.69
N ALA A 283 -19.18 -2.15 8.65
CA ALA A 283 -19.67 -1.25 9.71
C ALA A 283 -18.75 -0.04 9.90
#